data_ed2979756a8e34bad23710e54d2dfda5
#
_entry.id   ed2979756a8e34bad23710e54d2dfda5
#
_cell.length_a   1.000
_cell.length_b   1.000
_cell.length_c   1.000
_cell.angle_alpha   90.00
_cell.angle_beta   90.00
_cell.angle_gamma   90.00
#
_symmetry.space_group_name_H-M   'P 1'
#
loop_
_entity.id
_entity.type
_entity.pdbx_description
1 polymer ?
#
loop_
_entity_poly.entity_id
_entity_poly.type
_entity_poly.pdbx_seq_one_letter_code
_entity_poly.pdbx_strand_id
1 'polypeptide(L)'
;GKAVARLCASGPVYRYQPQGSAKLSEFNQCGLEILGPADEVASDVEMTSLGIAAVEAAGVTDYELEFGDLALFGELVDALAIPDAWKGRLKRQFWRPAFFDSLLSDLSASEADTDKPDRQDGLLSVLAGLKEDQATALLQDVLKLSGINAVGGRGIDEIASRLLEKAADRTTERMPDEATALLANYIRVSCPASTALARIHDLVQAGGISVDRGLGRLEKRLAALAKAGINLDKAVFSTGFGRKIEYYTGHVFELRVPR
;
A
#
# COMPACT_ATOMS: atom_id res chain seq x y z
N GLY A 1 -26.71 -0.50 21.40
CA GLY A 1 -25.34 -0.42 20.88
C GLY A 1 -25.16 -1.48 19.79
N LYS A 2 -24.32 -1.24 18.78
CA LYS A 2 -24.00 -2.25 17.78
C LYS A 2 -23.14 -3.33 18.46
N ALA A 3 -23.54 -4.60 18.33
CA ALA A 3 -22.78 -5.73 18.87
C ALA A 3 -21.57 -6.04 17.98
N VAL A 4 -20.49 -6.52 18.58
CA VAL A 4 -19.35 -7.11 17.85
C VAL A 4 -19.72 -8.54 17.47
N ALA A 5 -19.63 -8.88 16.20
CA ALA A 5 -19.84 -10.22 15.68
C ALA A 5 -18.50 -10.87 15.33
N ARG A 6 -18.33 -12.13 15.69
CA ARG A 6 -17.23 -13.00 15.28
C ARG A 6 -17.76 -14.10 14.39
N LEU A 7 -17.32 -14.16 13.16
CA LEU A 7 -17.78 -15.06 12.14
C LEU A 7 -16.65 -15.95 11.66
N CYS A 8 -16.96 -17.19 11.32
CA CYS A 8 -16.05 -18.07 10.60
C CYS A 8 -16.78 -18.74 9.44
N ALA A 9 -16.06 -18.98 8.35
CA ALA A 9 -16.55 -19.68 7.19
C ALA A 9 -15.48 -20.64 6.67
N SER A 10 -15.91 -21.77 6.12
CA SER A 10 -15.05 -22.74 5.47
C SER A 10 -15.74 -23.30 4.23
N GLY A 11 -15.03 -23.41 3.13
CA GLY A 11 -15.58 -23.92 1.89
C GLY A 11 -14.68 -23.72 0.67
N PRO A 12 -15.12 -24.19 -0.51
CA PRO A 12 -14.38 -24.00 -1.75
C PRO A 12 -14.41 -22.55 -2.20
N VAL A 13 -13.26 -22.08 -2.68
CA VAL A 13 -13.06 -20.76 -3.26
C VAL A 13 -12.53 -20.93 -4.68
N TYR A 14 -13.07 -20.15 -5.61
CA TYR A 14 -12.70 -20.16 -7.01
C TYR A 14 -11.99 -18.86 -7.37
N ARG A 15 -10.80 -18.97 -7.97
CA ARG A 15 -10.04 -17.82 -8.45
C ARG A 15 -9.57 -18.04 -9.88
N TYR A 16 -9.82 -17.07 -10.73
CA TYR A 16 -9.28 -17.10 -12.08
C TYR A 16 -7.74 -17.22 -12.03
N GLN A 17 -7.21 -18.17 -12.80
CA GLN A 17 -5.80 -18.35 -13.02
C GLN A 17 -5.51 -18.26 -14.53
N PRO A 18 -4.47 -17.52 -14.97
CA PRO A 18 -4.04 -17.54 -16.36
C PRO A 18 -3.62 -18.94 -16.80
N GLN A 19 -3.81 -19.25 -18.08
CA GLN A 19 -3.36 -20.52 -18.66
C GLN A 19 -1.85 -20.72 -18.41
N GLY A 20 -1.47 -21.90 -17.92
CA GLY A 20 -0.09 -22.20 -17.53
C GLY A 20 0.30 -21.80 -16.11
N SER A 21 -0.61 -21.25 -15.32
CA SER A 21 -0.35 -20.98 -13.89
C SER A 21 -0.20 -22.28 -13.10
N ALA A 22 0.81 -22.37 -12.23
CA ALA A 22 0.96 -23.45 -11.26
C ALA A 22 0.02 -23.34 -10.05
N LYS A 23 -0.76 -22.24 -9.94
CA LYS A 23 -1.70 -22.02 -8.84
C LYS A 23 -3.04 -22.69 -9.14
N LEU A 24 -3.64 -23.28 -8.09
CA LEU A 24 -4.96 -23.87 -8.20
C LEU A 24 -6.03 -22.79 -8.42
N SER A 25 -6.96 -23.05 -9.34
CA SER A 25 -8.14 -22.19 -9.56
C SER A 25 -9.26 -22.48 -8.55
N GLU A 26 -9.25 -23.64 -7.93
CA GLU A 26 -10.17 -24.07 -6.87
C GLU A 26 -9.39 -24.59 -5.68
N PHE A 27 -9.73 -24.13 -4.48
CA PHE A 27 -9.12 -24.58 -3.22
C PHE A 27 -10.08 -24.34 -2.06
N ASN A 28 -9.91 -25.08 -0.97
CA ASN A 28 -10.64 -24.85 0.26
C ASN A 28 -10.02 -23.71 1.06
N GLN A 29 -10.83 -22.81 1.58
CA GLN A 29 -10.43 -21.69 2.41
C GLN A 29 -11.23 -21.71 3.71
N CYS A 30 -10.53 -21.50 4.85
CA CYS A 30 -11.15 -21.09 6.10
C CYS A 30 -10.91 -19.59 6.28
N GLY A 31 -11.93 -18.86 6.71
CA GLY A 31 -11.87 -17.44 6.99
C GLY A 31 -12.44 -17.11 8.35
N LEU A 32 -11.91 -16.07 8.96
CA LEU A 32 -12.38 -15.50 10.23
C LEU A 32 -12.60 -14.00 10.02
N GLU A 33 -13.68 -13.47 10.61
CA GLU A 33 -14.01 -12.04 10.53
C GLU A 33 -14.49 -11.52 11.87
N ILE A 34 -14.06 -10.33 12.25
CA ILE A 34 -14.58 -9.58 13.39
C ILE A 34 -15.25 -8.32 12.83
N LEU A 35 -16.57 -8.24 12.99
CA LEU A 35 -17.37 -7.14 12.47
C LEU A 35 -17.96 -6.31 13.62
N GLY A 36 -17.95 -4.99 13.44
CA GLY A 36 -18.55 -4.05 14.38
C GLY A 36 -17.52 -3.16 15.09
N PRO A 37 -17.95 -2.41 16.13
CA PRO A 37 -17.08 -1.47 16.85
C PRO A 37 -16.20 -2.20 17.89
N ALA A 38 -15.29 -3.04 17.41
CA ALA A 38 -14.31 -3.73 18.24
C ALA A 38 -13.10 -2.84 18.53
N ASP A 39 -12.37 -3.15 19.60
CA ASP A 39 -11.04 -2.59 19.83
C ASP A 39 -10.09 -3.10 18.76
N GLU A 40 -9.42 -2.19 18.03
CA GLU A 40 -8.56 -2.52 16.89
C GLU A 40 -7.39 -3.41 17.31
N VAL A 41 -6.64 -3.00 18.35
CA VAL A 41 -5.46 -3.74 18.80
C VAL A 41 -5.83 -5.12 19.35
N ALA A 42 -6.91 -5.20 20.14
CA ALA A 42 -7.39 -6.48 20.66
C ALA A 42 -7.83 -7.42 19.52
N SER A 43 -8.49 -6.87 18.49
CA SER A 43 -8.91 -7.64 17.32
C SER A 43 -7.71 -8.13 16.49
N ASP A 44 -6.70 -7.30 16.28
CA ASP A 44 -5.46 -7.66 15.58
C ASP A 44 -4.74 -8.81 16.28
N VAL A 45 -4.64 -8.74 17.63
CA VAL A 45 -4.02 -9.80 18.43
C VAL A 45 -4.86 -11.08 18.39
N GLU A 46 -6.19 -10.96 18.53
CA GLU A 46 -7.10 -12.10 18.44
C GLU A 46 -6.96 -12.81 17.09
N MET A 47 -6.99 -12.06 15.98
CA MET A 47 -6.88 -12.60 14.63
C MET A 47 -5.51 -13.24 14.37
N THR A 48 -4.43 -12.62 14.81
CA THR A 48 -3.08 -13.17 14.67
C THR A 48 -2.94 -14.48 15.47
N SER A 49 -3.42 -14.50 16.73
CA SER A 49 -3.38 -15.68 17.59
C SER A 49 -4.22 -16.84 17.04
N LEU A 50 -5.41 -16.54 16.52
CA LEU A 50 -6.28 -17.55 15.88
C LEU A 50 -5.66 -18.10 14.59
N GLY A 51 -5.00 -17.25 13.79
CA GLY A 51 -4.26 -17.69 12.61
C GLY A 51 -3.14 -18.66 12.96
N ILE A 52 -2.36 -18.36 13.99
CA ILE A 52 -1.30 -19.24 14.52
C ILE A 52 -1.91 -20.57 15.00
N ALA A 53 -2.92 -20.51 15.86
CA ALA A 53 -3.57 -21.69 16.40
C ALA A 53 -4.17 -22.58 15.30
N ALA A 54 -4.73 -22.01 14.24
CA ALA A 54 -5.27 -22.76 13.11
C ALA A 54 -4.17 -23.52 12.34
N VAL A 55 -3.02 -22.88 12.10
CA VAL A 55 -1.87 -23.47 11.41
C VAL A 55 -1.26 -24.59 12.25
N GLU A 56 -1.10 -24.38 13.56
CA GLU A 56 -0.59 -25.37 14.50
C GLU A 56 -1.54 -26.57 14.66
N ALA A 57 -2.87 -26.32 14.71
CA ALA A 57 -3.88 -27.39 14.73
C ALA A 57 -3.86 -28.23 13.46
N ALA A 58 -3.44 -27.66 12.32
CA ALA A 58 -3.21 -28.39 11.08
C ALA A 58 -1.88 -29.19 11.06
N GLY A 59 -1.11 -29.18 12.16
CA GLY A 59 0.17 -29.90 12.31
C GLY A 59 1.38 -29.14 11.78
N VAL A 60 1.24 -27.87 11.40
CA VAL A 60 2.35 -27.05 10.93
C VAL A 60 2.92 -26.25 12.10
N THR A 61 4.13 -26.59 12.53
CA THR A 61 4.81 -25.95 13.67
C THR A 61 6.05 -25.14 13.26
N ASP A 62 6.52 -25.33 12.02
CA ASP A 62 7.64 -24.58 11.45
C ASP A 62 7.08 -23.54 10.46
N TYR A 63 6.95 -22.32 10.93
CA TYR A 63 6.47 -21.18 10.15
C TYR A 63 7.18 -19.89 10.54
N GLU A 64 7.24 -18.97 9.60
CA GLU A 64 7.69 -17.61 9.80
C GLU A 64 6.47 -16.68 9.90
N LEU A 65 6.36 -15.88 10.95
CA LEU A 65 5.36 -14.83 11.09
C LEU A 65 5.94 -13.52 10.55
N GLU A 66 5.33 -12.99 9.49
CA GLU A 66 5.60 -11.64 9.00
C GLU A 66 4.35 -10.78 9.16
N PHE A 67 4.52 -9.52 9.59
CA PHE A 67 3.44 -8.56 9.66
C PHE A 67 3.89 -7.13 9.37
N GLY A 68 2.90 -6.27 9.08
CA GLY A 68 3.09 -4.86 8.80
C GLY A 68 1.92 -4.02 9.29
N ASP A 69 2.08 -2.70 9.21
CA ASP A 69 1.03 -1.73 9.48
C ASP A 69 0.93 -0.74 8.31
N LEU A 70 -0.11 -0.90 7.51
CA LEU A 70 -0.33 -0.09 6.30
C LEU A 70 -0.75 1.35 6.63
N ALA A 71 -1.34 1.58 7.80
CA ALA A 71 -1.74 2.91 8.25
C ALA A 71 -0.55 3.83 8.57
N LEU A 72 0.59 3.27 8.98
CA LEU A 72 1.82 4.02 9.23
C LEU A 72 2.31 4.77 7.99
N PHE A 73 2.23 4.14 6.81
CA PHE A 73 2.62 4.79 5.56
C PHE A 73 1.76 6.02 5.28
N GLY A 74 0.44 5.89 5.49
CA GLY A 74 -0.48 7.01 5.30
C GLY A 74 -0.13 8.21 6.19
N GLU A 75 0.13 7.96 7.47
CA GLU A 75 0.52 9.00 8.43
C GLU A 75 1.88 9.62 8.10
N LEU A 76 2.85 8.79 7.67
CA LEU A 76 4.16 9.26 7.22
C LEU A 76 4.04 10.21 6.03
N VAL A 77 3.26 9.86 5.00
CA VAL A 77 3.04 10.71 3.84
C VAL A 77 2.31 12.00 4.21
N ASP A 78 1.33 11.95 5.13
CA ASP A 78 0.62 13.14 5.60
C ASP A 78 1.53 14.12 6.34
N ALA A 79 2.52 13.61 7.08
CA ALA A 79 3.48 14.41 7.82
C ALA A 79 4.55 15.09 6.94
N LEU A 80 4.73 14.65 5.68
CA LEU A 80 5.70 15.25 4.77
C LEU A 80 5.28 16.66 4.36
N ALA A 81 6.24 17.58 4.29
CA ALA A 81 6.06 18.95 3.76
C ALA A 81 6.11 18.95 2.23
N ILE A 82 5.16 18.27 1.59
CA ILE A 82 5.03 18.16 0.13
C ILE A 82 3.59 18.49 -0.29
N PRO A 83 3.35 18.90 -1.55
CA PRO A 83 2.00 19.20 -2.05
C PRO A 83 1.02 18.05 -1.87
N ASP A 84 -0.25 18.37 -1.58
CA ASP A 84 -1.31 17.37 -1.34
C ASP A 84 -1.56 16.46 -2.56
N ALA A 85 -1.38 16.98 -3.78
CA ALA A 85 -1.44 16.20 -5.01
C ALA A 85 -0.44 15.03 -4.99
N TRP A 86 0.78 15.27 -4.50
CA TRP A 86 1.81 14.23 -4.36
C TRP A 86 1.47 13.25 -3.24
N LYS A 87 0.95 13.73 -2.10
CA LYS A 87 0.51 12.85 -1.01
C LYS A 87 -0.54 11.87 -1.52
N GLY A 88 -1.53 12.36 -2.26
CA GLY A 88 -2.56 11.53 -2.87
C GLY A 88 -1.98 10.51 -3.85
N ARG A 89 -1.00 10.92 -4.69
CA ARG A 89 -0.35 10.03 -5.66
C ARG A 89 0.49 8.96 -4.99
N LEU A 90 1.31 9.30 -3.99
CA LEU A 90 2.11 8.37 -3.21
C LEU A 90 1.23 7.31 -2.53
N LYS A 91 0.14 7.73 -1.89
CA LYS A 91 -0.82 6.81 -1.25
C LYS A 91 -1.48 5.87 -2.26
N ARG A 92 -1.90 6.38 -3.42
CA ARG A 92 -2.50 5.53 -4.49
C ARG A 92 -1.51 4.53 -5.08
N GLN A 93 -0.24 4.91 -5.24
CA GLN A 93 0.77 4.03 -5.85
C GLN A 93 1.46 3.10 -4.84
N PHE A 94 1.28 3.32 -3.55
CA PHE A 94 1.85 2.48 -2.50
C PHE A 94 1.52 0.98 -2.67
N TRP A 95 0.33 0.69 -3.17
CA TRP A 95 -0.17 -0.68 -3.42
C TRP A 95 0.46 -1.37 -4.63
N ARG A 96 1.30 -0.66 -5.38
CA ARG A 96 1.94 -1.14 -6.61
C ARG A 96 3.45 -0.99 -6.51
N PRO A 97 4.18 -1.94 -5.86
CA PRO A 97 5.59 -1.78 -5.55
C PRO A 97 6.47 -1.34 -6.73
N ALA A 98 6.33 -2.00 -7.89
CA ALA A 98 7.13 -1.66 -9.08
C ALA A 98 6.86 -0.23 -9.60
N PHE A 99 5.62 0.23 -9.53
CA PHE A 99 5.26 1.60 -9.93
C PHE A 99 5.65 2.63 -8.88
N PHE A 100 5.66 2.25 -7.61
CA PHE A 100 6.06 3.16 -6.53
C PHE A 100 7.54 3.50 -6.60
N ASP A 101 8.40 2.53 -6.89
CA ASP A 101 9.84 2.76 -7.07
C ASP A 101 10.11 3.66 -8.27
N SER A 102 9.41 3.44 -9.40
CA SER A 102 9.47 4.34 -10.55
C SER A 102 8.97 5.75 -10.21
N LEU A 103 7.88 5.86 -9.46
CA LEU A 103 7.34 7.14 -9.03
C LEU A 103 8.33 7.93 -8.17
N LEU A 104 8.99 7.29 -7.20
CA LEU A 104 10.02 7.94 -6.38
C LEU A 104 11.18 8.44 -7.23
N SER A 105 11.60 7.65 -8.23
CA SER A 105 12.64 8.03 -9.19
C SER A 105 12.21 9.23 -10.03
N ASP A 106 11.00 9.21 -10.58
CA ASP A 106 10.45 10.28 -11.43
C ASP A 106 10.30 11.61 -10.63
N LEU A 107 9.87 11.52 -9.38
CA LEU A 107 9.69 12.68 -8.50
C LEU A 107 11.03 13.29 -8.02
N SER A 108 12.09 12.53 -8.02
CA SER A 108 13.44 12.99 -7.66
C SER A 108 14.27 13.43 -8.88
N ALA A 109 13.88 13.02 -10.10
CA ALA A 109 14.59 13.37 -11.32
C ALA A 109 14.51 14.88 -11.61
N SER A 110 15.63 15.46 -12.02
CA SER A 110 15.71 16.83 -12.55
C SER A 110 15.21 16.84 -14.01
N GLU A 111 14.61 17.95 -14.46
CA GLU A 111 14.26 18.15 -15.88
C GLU A 111 15.43 17.91 -16.84
N ALA A 112 16.68 18.03 -16.35
CA ALA A 112 17.88 17.78 -17.13
C ALA A 112 18.13 16.30 -17.45
N ASP A 113 17.54 15.35 -16.70
CA ASP A 113 17.70 13.90 -16.89
C ASP A 113 16.66 13.27 -17.82
N THR A 114 15.69 14.04 -18.28
CA THR A 114 14.60 13.56 -19.16
C THR A 114 14.95 13.70 -20.64
N ASP A 115 16.11 13.20 -21.07
CA ASP A 115 16.54 13.21 -22.49
C ASP A 115 15.94 12.03 -23.31
N LYS A 116 14.77 11.52 -22.94
CA LYS A 116 13.99 10.60 -23.77
C LYS A 116 12.63 11.22 -24.07
N PRO A 117 12.43 11.78 -25.27
CA PRO A 117 11.10 12.21 -25.70
C PRO A 117 10.22 10.95 -25.90
N ASP A 118 9.50 10.54 -24.85
CA ASP A 118 8.40 9.60 -25.04
C ASP A 118 7.29 10.35 -25.81
N ARG A 119 6.71 9.73 -26.83
CA ARG A 119 5.60 10.32 -27.62
C ARG A 119 4.40 10.76 -26.76
N GLN A 120 4.27 10.21 -25.55
CA GLN A 120 3.28 10.64 -24.58
C GLN A 120 3.61 12.00 -23.96
N ASP A 121 4.88 12.40 -23.95
CA ASP A 121 5.35 13.65 -23.36
C ASP A 121 4.82 14.89 -24.08
N GLY A 122 4.71 14.85 -25.39
CA GLY A 122 4.19 15.96 -26.19
C GLY A 122 2.71 16.28 -25.89
N LEU A 123 1.87 15.26 -25.75
CA LEU A 123 0.46 15.45 -25.42
C LEU A 123 0.26 16.01 -24.00
N LEU A 124 0.98 15.44 -23.03
CA LEU A 124 0.87 15.87 -21.64
C LEU A 124 1.38 17.30 -21.41
N SER A 125 2.43 17.73 -22.12
CA SER A 125 2.92 19.11 -22.05
C SER A 125 1.94 20.12 -22.66
N VAL A 126 1.25 19.75 -23.75
CA VAL A 126 0.18 20.58 -24.32
C VAL A 126 -1.00 20.68 -23.37
N LEU A 127 -1.41 19.58 -22.75
CA LEU A 127 -2.51 19.55 -21.78
C LEU A 127 -2.23 20.39 -20.55
N ALA A 128 -0.99 20.37 -20.04
CA ALA A 128 -0.58 21.15 -18.88
C ALA A 128 -0.67 22.69 -19.12
N GLY A 129 -0.61 23.14 -20.38
CA GLY A 129 -0.74 24.55 -20.76
C GLY A 129 -2.19 25.01 -21.01
N LEU A 130 -3.17 24.11 -20.99
CA LEU A 130 -4.57 24.43 -21.26
C LEU A 130 -5.38 24.57 -19.96
N LYS A 131 -6.53 25.28 -20.05
CA LYS A 131 -7.53 25.27 -18.95
C LYS A 131 -8.17 23.87 -18.89
N GLU A 132 -8.63 23.48 -17.70
CA GLU A 132 -9.15 22.15 -17.42
C GLU A 132 -10.28 21.71 -18.38
N ASP A 133 -11.21 22.64 -18.69
CA ASP A 133 -12.31 22.41 -19.63
C ASP A 133 -11.81 22.18 -21.07
N GLN A 134 -10.82 22.94 -21.53
CA GLN A 134 -10.21 22.80 -22.84
C GLN A 134 -9.38 21.51 -22.97
N ALA A 135 -8.62 21.17 -21.94
CA ALA A 135 -7.82 19.96 -21.89
C ALA A 135 -8.71 18.71 -21.87
N THR A 136 -9.82 18.75 -21.13
CA THR A 136 -10.82 17.67 -21.11
C THR A 136 -11.45 17.46 -22.48
N ALA A 137 -11.87 18.54 -23.16
CA ALA A 137 -12.47 18.46 -24.48
C ALA A 137 -11.48 17.90 -25.53
N LEU A 138 -10.23 18.36 -25.51
CA LEU A 138 -9.18 17.87 -26.39
C LEU A 138 -8.92 16.37 -26.19
N LEU A 139 -8.84 15.92 -24.94
CA LEU A 139 -8.63 14.50 -24.61
C LEU A 139 -9.80 13.62 -25.06
N GLN A 140 -11.02 14.07 -24.86
CA GLN A 140 -12.21 13.36 -25.33
C GLN A 140 -12.19 13.18 -26.86
N ASP A 141 -11.80 14.22 -27.60
CA ASP A 141 -11.71 14.17 -29.05
C ASP A 141 -10.58 13.24 -29.53
N VAL A 142 -9.40 13.30 -28.88
CA VAL A 142 -8.27 12.40 -29.19
C VAL A 142 -8.65 10.94 -28.91
N LEU A 143 -9.31 10.64 -27.79
CA LEU A 143 -9.74 9.28 -27.44
C LEU A 143 -10.80 8.76 -28.41
N LYS A 144 -11.75 9.60 -28.83
CA LYS A 144 -12.74 9.24 -29.87
C LYS A 144 -12.10 8.97 -31.22
N LEU A 145 -11.17 9.83 -31.66
CA LEU A 145 -10.43 9.67 -32.93
C LEU A 145 -9.54 8.41 -32.93
N SER A 146 -9.00 8.05 -31.76
CA SER A 146 -8.17 6.85 -31.61
C SER A 146 -9.00 5.55 -31.53
N GLY A 147 -10.31 5.62 -31.64
CA GLY A 147 -11.20 4.45 -31.56
C GLY A 147 -11.21 3.75 -30.20
N ILE A 148 -10.73 4.42 -29.16
CA ILE A 148 -10.72 3.90 -27.80
C ILE A 148 -12.13 4.03 -27.23
N ASN A 149 -12.90 2.97 -27.41
CA ASN A 149 -14.20 2.82 -26.73
C ASN A 149 -13.96 2.41 -25.28
N ALA A 150 -14.86 2.81 -24.40
CA ALA A 150 -14.83 2.43 -22.98
C ALA A 150 -14.69 0.90 -22.85
N VAL A 151 -13.51 0.41 -22.47
CA VAL A 151 -13.25 -1.01 -22.26
C VAL A 151 -13.23 -1.25 -20.75
N GLY A 152 -14.03 -2.18 -20.28
CA GLY A 152 -14.02 -2.61 -18.89
C GLY A 152 -14.76 -1.68 -17.91
N GLY A 153 -15.78 -0.94 -18.34
CA GLY A 153 -16.65 -0.14 -17.45
C GLY A 153 -16.08 1.23 -17.06
N ARG A 154 -14.94 1.64 -17.61
CA ARG A 154 -14.37 2.99 -17.39
C ARG A 154 -14.83 3.94 -18.49
N GLY A 155 -15.47 5.07 -18.08
CA GLY A 155 -15.87 6.12 -19.00
C GLY A 155 -14.68 6.89 -19.58
N ILE A 156 -14.87 7.50 -20.77
CA ILE A 156 -13.88 8.40 -21.40
C ILE A 156 -13.49 9.53 -20.43
N ASP A 157 -14.46 10.02 -19.62
CA ASP A 157 -14.26 11.07 -18.64
C ASP A 157 -13.29 10.65 -17.53
N GLU A 158 -13.33 9.40 -17.08
CA GLU A 158 -12.39 8.88 -16.08
C GLU A 158 -10.96 8.79 -16.63
N ILE A 159 -10.82 8.39 -17.90
CA ILE A 159 -9.52 8.34 -18.59
C ILE A 159 -8.98 9.76 -18.79
N ALA A 160 -9.83 10.71 -19.19
CA ALA A 160 -9.48 12.13 -19.36
C ALA A 160 -9.01 12.74 -18.03
N SER A 161 -9.77 12.56 -16.94
CA SER A 161 -9.40 13.03 -15.61
C SER A 161 -8.03 12.52 -15.15
N ARG A 162 -7.73 11.24 -15.37
CA ARG A 162 -6.43 10.66 -15.04
C ARG A 162 -5.27 11.21 -15.86
N LEU A 163 -5.50 11.50 -17.14
CA LEU A 163 -4.49 12.11 -18.00
C LEU A 163 -4.25 13.58 -17.60
N LEU A 164 -5.30 14.31 -17.21
CA LEU A 164 -5.17 15.66 -16.68
C LEU A 164 -4.44 15.69 -15.34
N GLU A 165 -4.75 14.79 -14.41
CA GLU A 165 -3.99 14.64 -13.18
C GLU A 165 -2.50 14.38 -13.48
N LYS A 166 -2.20 13.51 -14.45
CA LYS A 166 -0.83 13.22 -14.88
C LYS A 166 -0.14 14.43 -15.54
N ALA A 167 -0.87 15.27 -16.27
CA ALA A 167 -0.35 16.49 -16.86
C ALA A 167 -0.09 17.56 -15.79
N ALA A 168 -1.00 17.73 -14.83
CA ALA A 168 -0.84 18.66 -13.71
C ALA A 168 0.36 18.28 -12.81
N ASP A 169 0.62 17.00 -12.62
CA ASP A 169 1.77 16.50 -11.85
C ASP A 169 3.13 16.92 -12.45
N ARG A 170 3.20 17.24 -13.75
CA ARG A 170 4.44 17.68 -14.42
C ARG A 170 4.80 19.14 -14.16
N THR A 171 3.83 19.95 -13.77
CA THR A 171 4.05 21.36 -13.45
C THR A 171 4.43 21.57 -11.98
N THR A 172 4.47 20.49 -11.20
CA THR A 172 4.72 20.53 -9.76
C THR A 172 6.23 20.53 -9.48
N GLU A 173 6.66 21.33 -8.52
CA GLU A 173 8.04 21.39 -8.05
C GLU A 173 8.56 19.97 -7.70
N ARG A 174 9.88 19.77 -7.93
CA ARG A 174 10.58 18.53 -7.58
C ARG A 174 10.36 18.18 -6.10
N MET A 175 10.14 16.90 -5.82
CA MET A 175 10.05 16.43 -4.44
C MET A 175 11.41 16.60 -3.74
N PRO A 176 11.45 17.12 -2.50
CA PRO A 176 12.70 17.24 -1.75
C PRO A 176 13.44 15.89 -1.64
N ASP A 177 14.77 15.93 -1.81
CA ASP A 177 15.60 14.73 -1.78
C ASP A 177 15.48 14.00 -0.44
N GLU A 178 15.33 14.74 0.67
CA GLU A 178 15.13 14.18 2.01
C GLU A 178 13.83 13.40 2.10
N ALA A 179 12.74 13.90 1.52
CA ALA A 179 11.45 13.22 1.50
C ALA A 179 11.51 11.94 0.65
N THR A 180 12.18 12.00 -0.51
CA THR A 180 12.39 10.82 -1.38
C THR A 180 13.22 9.76 -0.67
N ALA A 181 14.33 10.15 -0.04
CA ALA A 181 15.21 9.24 0.70
C ALA A 181 14.48 8.61 1.89
N LEU A 182 13.69 9.39 2.63
CA LEU A 182 12.89 8.90 3.74
C LEU A 182 11.89 7.83 3.29
N LEU A 183 11.12 8.09 2.23
CA LEU A 183 10.15 7.15 1.66
C LEU A 183 10.83 5.87 1.16
N ALA A 184 11.95 6.01 0.43
CA ALA A 184 12.72 4.88 -0.07
C ALA A 184 13.29 4.01 1.06
N ASN A 185 13.75 4.62 2.14
CA ASN A 185 14.22 3.90 3.32
C ASN A 185 13.07 3.25 4.09
N TYR A 186 11.94 3.95 4.23
CA TYR A 186 10.77 3.43 4.92
C TYR A 186 10.27 2.13 4.29
N ILE A 187 10.05 2.08 2.98
CA ILE A 187 9.51 0.88 2.31
C ILE A 187 10.44 -0.34 2.37
N ARG A 188 11.70 -0.14 2.75
CA ARG A 188 12.71 -1.20 2.88
C ARG A 188 12.94 -1.66 4.32
N VAL A 189 12.24 -1.08 5.29
CA VAL A 189 12.35 -1.54 6.68
C VAL A 189 11.83 -2.97 6.76
N SER A 190 12.70 -3.88 7.15
CA SER A 190 12.39 -5.26 7.52
C SER A 190 13.33 -5.65 8.66
N CYS A 191 12.76 -6.02 9.80
CA CYS A 191 13.53 -6.27 11.02
C CYS A 191 12.75 -7.19 11.97
N PRO A 192 13.38 -7.75 13.02
CA PRO A 192 12.66 -8.38 14.10
C PRO A 192 11.62 -7.44 14.68
N ALA A 193 10.43 -7.95 14.94
CA ALA A 193 9.31 -7.15 15.43
C ALA A 193 9.61 -6.47 16.76
N SER A 194 10.45 -7.07 17.59
CA SER A 194 10.92 -6.49 18.87
C SER A 194 11.69 -5.17 18.70
N THR A 195 12.31 -4.95 17.54
CA THR A 195 13.10 -3.75 17.23
C THR A 195 12.36 -2.76 16.32
N ALA A 196 11.18 -3.13 15.82
CA ALA A 196 10.45 -2.36 14.80
C ALA A 196 10.13 -0.93 15.24
N LEU A 197 9.65 -0.76 16.50
CA LEU A 197 9.28 0.55 17.01
C LEU A 197 10.48 1.51 17.01
N ALA A 198 11.62 1.07 17.57
CA ALA A 198 12.84 1.87 17.60
C ALA A 198 13.32 2.19 16.17
N ARG A 199 13.31 1.19 15.29
CA ARG A 199 13.76 1.36 13.91
C ARG A 199 12.95 2.39 13.13
N ILE A 200 11.63 2.38 13.28
CA ILE A 200 10.76 3.36 12.62
C ILE A 200 10.90 4.73 13.28
N HIS A 201 10.95 4.79 14.62
CA HIS A 201 11.16 6.03 15.35
C HIS A 201 12.45 6.74 14.88
N ASP A 202 13.57 6.03 14.84
CA ASP A 202 14.85 6.60 14.40
C ASP A 202 14.79 7.10 12.95
N LEU A 203 14.10 6.35 12.08
CA LEU A 203 13.94 6.72 10.68
C LEU A 203 13.15 8.03 10.52
N VAL A 204 12.01 8.17 11.21
CA VAL A 204 11.17 9.36 11.09
C VAL A 204 11.80 10.57 11.78
N GLN A 205 12.51 10.37 12.89
CA GLN A 205 13.29 11.43 13.55
C GLN A 205 14.41 11.94 12.63
N ALA A 206 15.15 11.05 11.97
CA ALA A 206 16.16 11.43 10.98
C ALA A 206 15.58 12.23 9.80
N GLY A 207 14.32 11.95 9.42
CA GLY A 207 13.57 12.69 8.41
C GLY A 207 12.90 13.98 8.92
N GLY A 208 13.07 14.32 10.20
CA GLY A 208 12.50 15.54 10.81
C GLY A 208 10.95 15.56 10.87
N ILE A 209 10.30 14.40 10.85
CA ILE A 209 8.83 14.28 10.89
C ILE A 209 8.36 13.52 12.13
N SER A 210 7.09 13.70 12.49
CA SER A 210 6.43 12.96 13.56
C SER A 210 5.26 12.15 13.03
N VAL A 211 5.15 10.89 13.52
CA VAL A 211 4.04 9.98 13.29
C VAL A 211 3.61 9.34 14.63
N ASP A 212 3.48 10.16 15.66
CA ASP A 212 3.28 9.74 17.05
C ASP A 212 2.05 8.85 17.25
N ARG A 213 0.98 9.11 16.52
CA ARG A 213 -0.24 8.29 16.58
C ARG A 213 0.02 6.88 16.06
N GLY A 214 0.70 6.76 14.93
CA GLY A 214 1.04 5.46 14.33
C GLY A 214 2.03 4.69 15.20
N LEU A 215 3.07 5.35 15.71
CA LEU A 215 4.03 4.74 16.63
C LEU A 215 3.36 4.28 17.92
N GLY A 216 2.49 5.10 18.52
CA GLY A 216 1.76 4.71 19.73
C GLY A 216 0.79 3.54 19.51
N ARG A 217 0.20 3.42 18.31
CA ARG A 217 -0.61 2.26 17.91
C ARG A 217 0.25 1.01 17.71
N LEU A 218 1.39 1.14 17.03
CA LEU A 218 2.35 0.04 16.86
C LEU A 218 2.88 -0.47 18.19
N GLU A 219 3.28 0.43 19.11
CA GLU A 219 3.74 0.09 20.45
C GLU A 219 2.71 -0.76 21.22
N LYS A 220 1.48 -0.28 21.26
CA LYS A 220 0.37 -1.01 21.93
C LYS A 220 0.15 -2.38 21.32
N ARG A 221 0.21 -2.50 19.99
CA ARG A 221 0.04 -3.76 19.27
C ARG A 221 1.17 -4.73 19.58
N LEU A 222 2.43 -4.30 19.49
CA LEU A 222 3.59 -5.12 19.82
C LEU A 222 3.55 -5.62 21.27
N ALA A 223 3.25 -4.74 22.21
CA ALA A 223 3.10 -5.12 23.61
C ALA A 223 1.97 -6.15 23.84
N ALA A 224 0.85 -5.99 23.14
CA ALA A 224 -0.28 -6.92 23.24
C ALA A 224 0.01 -8.28 22.57
N LEU A 225 0.71 -8.30 21.42
CA LEU A 225 1.17 -9.52 20.76
C LEU A 225 2.16 -10.30 21.66
N ALA A 226 3.13 -9.61 22.26
CA ALA A 226 4.07 -10.22 23.20
C ALA A 226 3.35 -10.81 24.43
N LYS A 227 2.36 -10.07 24.97
CA LYS A 227 1.54 -10.55 26.09
C LYS A 227 0.71 -11.78 25.72
N ALA A 228 0.30 -11.92 24.47
CA ALA A 228 -0.38 -13.09 23.94
C ALA A 228 0.56 -14.29 23.68
N GLY A 229 1.86 -14.16 23.98
CA GLY A 229 2.85 -15.23 23.83
C GLY A 229 3.54 -15.29 22.48
N ILE A 230 3.32 -14.33 21.60
CA ILE A 230 3.96 -14.25 20.27
C ILE A 230 5.41 -13.80 20.47
N ASN A 231 6.36 -14.58 19.94
CA ASN A 231 7.78 -14.28 20.03
C ASN A 231 8.15 -13.21 18.98
N LEU A 232 8.29 -11.96 19.43
CA LEU A 232 8.61 -10.82 18.56
C LEU A 232 10.04 -10.84 18.00
N ASP A 233 10.96 -11.56 18.59
CA ASP A 233 12.33 -11.71 18.09
C ASP A 233 12.38 -12.63 16.85
N LYS A 234 11.44 -13.58 16.78
CA LYS A 234 11.29 -14.49 15.63
C LYS A 234 10.32 -13.98 14.58
N ALA A 235 9.41 -13.07 14.94
CA ALA A 235 8.49 -12.46 14.00
C ALA A 235 9.17 -11.32 13.25
N VAL A 236 8.89 -11.18 11.95
CA VAL A 236 9.41 -10.12 11.10
C VAL A 236 8.37 -9.01 10.98
N PHE A 237 8.78 -7.77 11.25
CA PHE A 237 8.01 -6.59 10.89
C PHE A 237 8.57 -5.97 9.61
N SER A 238 7.69 -5.73 8.63
CA SER A 238 8.07 -5.14 7.35
C SER A 238 7.08 -4.05 6.93
N THR A 239 7.57 -2.84 6.69
CA THR A 239 6.76 -1.73 6.18
C THR A 239 6.35 -1.92 4.72
N GLY A 240 7.06 -2.76 3.99
CA GLY A 240 6.76 -3.15 2.60
C GLY A 240 5.77 -4.32 2.49
N PHE A 241 5.43 -4.98 3.60
CA PHE A 241 4.51 -6.10 3.62
C PHE A 241 3.06 -5.65 3.43
N GLY A 242 2.25 -6.46 2.76
CA GLY A 242 0.81 -6.20 2.54
C GLY A 242 0.50 -5.24 1.38
N ARG A 243 1.50 -4.58 0.79
CA ARG A 243 1.33 -3.57 -0.29
C ARG A 243 0.64 -4.10 -1.56
N LYS A 244 0.48 -5.39 -1.74
CA LYS A 244 -0.18 -5.97 -2.94
C LYS A 244 -1.70 -6.03 -2.81
N ILE A 245 -2.25 -5.68 -1.66
CA ILE A 245 -3.67 -5.83 -1.35
C ILE A 245 -4.22 -4.49 -0.86
N GLU A 246 -4.74 -3.68 -1.80
CA GLU A 246 -5.31 -2.33 -1.54
C GLU A 246 -6.51 -2.35 -0.58
N TYR A 247 -7.10 -3.53 -0.34
CA TYR A 247 -8.28 -3.71 0.51
C TYR A 247 -8.00 -3.45 1.99
N TYR A 248 -6.77 -3.75 2.47
CA TYR A 248 -6.40 -3.61 3.89
C TYR A 248 -5.87 -2.22 4.20
N THR A 249 -6.17 -1.70 5.39
CA THR A 249 -5.82 -0.33 5.80
C THR A 249 -5.01 -0.24 7.09
N GLY A 250 -4.80 -1.35 7.81
CA GLY A 250 -4.14 -1.38 9.12
C GLY A 250 -3.13 -2.52 9.23
N HIS A 251 -3.26 -3.28 10.32
CA HIS A 251 -2.44 -4.46 10.58
C HIS A 251 -2.69 -5.57 9.55
N VAL A 252 -1.62 -6.12 9.03
CA VAL A 252 -1.63 -7.28 8.13
C VAL A 252 -0.59 -8.29 8.58
N PHE A 253 -0.87 -9.58 8.46
CA PHE A 253 0.08 -10.63 8.79
C PHE A 253 -0.04 -11.84 7.86
N GLU A 254 1.03 -12.61 7.78
CA GLU A 254 1.11 -13.86 7.03
C GLU A 254 1.96 -14.86 7.82
N LEU A 255 1.53 -16.11 7.79
CA LEU A 255 2.30 -17.25 8.28
C LEU A 255 2.86 -17.98 7.06
N ARG A 256 4.17 -17.99 6.90
CA ARG A 256 4.87 -18.66 5.81
C ARG A 256 5.48 -19.96 6.31
N VAL A 257 5.18 -21.03 5.59
CA VAL A 257 5.80 -22.32 5.82
C VAL A 257 6.99 -22.45 4.86
N PRO A 258 8.24 -22.60 5.35
CA PRO A 258 9.39 -22.88 4.49
C PRO A 258 9.13 -24.13 3.63
N ARG A 259 9.50 -24.06 2.37
CA ARG A 259 9.36 -25.19 1.42
C ARG A 259 10.61 -26.05 1.44
#